data_e1e0c5e40fe1f92eec95c963078d8c57
#
_entry.id   e1e0c5e40fe1f92eec95c963078d8c57
#
_cell.length_a   1.000
_cell.length_b   1.000
_cell.length_c   1.000
_cell.angle_alpha   90.00
_cell.angle_beta   90.00
_cell.angle_gamma   90.00
#
_symmetry.space_group_name_H-M   'P 1'
#
loop_
_entity.id
_entity.type
_entity.pdbx_description
1 polymer ?
#
loop_
_entity_poly.entity_id
_entity_poly.type
_entity_poly.pdbx_seq_one_letter_code
_entity_poly.pdbx_strand_id
1 'polypeptide(L)'
;MEKRIIECVPNFSEGRNKAVIQQITSAIEAVDGVKLLDVDPGEATNRTVVTFVGEPEAVLEAAFQGVKKAAEVIDMRNHKGAHPRMGATDVCPLIPIAGITLEECAELARQLAKRIADELHVPTYCYEAAAFTPERRNLAVCRAGEYEALPEKMNHEGKAPDFGDRPFDEGVARTGATAVGARDFLIAVNYNLNTTSTRRANAIAFDVREKGRPVREGNSPVGKPLKDENGKTIMKPGTLKATKAIGWFIDEYQIAQVSMNITNISVTPLHVAFDEVCRAANARGVRVTGTEIVGLIPKRTLIEAGRYFLKKQERSTGISEEEIIRIAIKSMGLDELKPFKPEEKVIEYLIEADNKKKKLVDLTCTGFAEETASESPAPGGGSISAYMGALGADLGTMVANLSSHKPGWDARWEEFSDWADKGQKLMTELLHLVDEDTEAFNRIMNVFSMPKGTDEEKAARSAALQEATLYATQVPLRTMQTSFKVFEIVKAMAEQGNPNSVTDAGVGALAARSAVLGACLNVKINAAGLKDRAVADDLIGQANRIVADAEKAEREILEIVESKIK
;
A
#
# COMPACT_ATOMS: atom_id res chain seq x y z
N MET A 1 3.18 -13.51 -3.00
CA MET A 1 2.65 -12.81 -1.79
C MET A 1 2.85 -11.32 -2.02
N GLU A 2 1.87 -10.51 -1.70
CA GLU A 2 1.99 -9.06 -1.78
C GLU A 2 3.16 -8.61 -0.87
N LYS A 3 4.00 -7.71 -1.38
CA LYS A 3 5.17 -7.23 -0.64
C LYS A 3 4.69 -6.45 0.59
N ARG A 4 5.21 -6.78 1.77
CA ARG A 4 4.86 -6.08 3.01
C ARG A 4 5.62 -4.76 3.05
N ILE A 5 4.89 -3.65 3.11
CA ILE A 5 5.46 -2.29 3.13
C ILE A 5 4.82 -1.52 4.27
N ILE A 6 5.67 -0.91 5.09
CA ILE A 6 5.24 0.08 6.11
C ILE A 6 5.97 1.40 5.90
N GLU A 7 5.32 2.47 6.33
CA GLU A 7 5.89 3.80 6.43
C GLU A 7 6.18 4.11 7.90
N CYS A 8 7.26 4.85 8.16
CA CYS A 8 7.51 5.46 9.45
C CYS A 8 7.66 6.97 9.28
N VAL A 9 7.00 7.73 10.17
CA VAL A 9 6.98 9.20 10.11
C VAL A 9 7.41 9.79 11.46
N PRO A 10 8.66 9.57 11.89
CA PRO A 10 9.16 10.13 13.15
C PRO A 10 9.26 11.65 13.08
N ASN A 11 9.08 12.26 14.23
CA ASN A 11 9.22 13.69 14.41
C ASN A 11 10.32 13.97 15.43
N PHE A 12 11.34 14.67 14.98
CA PHE A 12 12.51 15.02 15.78
C PHE A 12 12.45 16.47 16.26
N SER A 13 12.84 16.72 17.51
CA SER A 13 12.84 18.05 18.12
C SER A 13 14.07 18.86 17.72
N GLU A 14 14.24 19.05 16.43
CA GLU A 14 15.23 19.91 15.78
C GLU A 14 14.71 20.33 14.39
N GLY A 15 14.61 21.62 14.14
CA GLY A 15 14.11 22.14 12.86
C GLY A 15 14.97 23.28 12.29
N ARG A 16 16.09 23.61 12.94
CA ARG A 16 16.93 24.76 12.62
C ARG A 16 18.33 24.37 12.21
N ASN A 17 18.92 23.39 12.90
CA ASN A 17 20.28 22.94 12.62
C ASN A 17 20.28 21.82 11.56
N LYS A 18 20.51 22.21 10.32
CA LYS A 18 20.55 21.27 9.17
C LYS A 18 21.59 20.16 9.35
N ALA A 19 22.71 20.43 10.02
CA ALA A 19 23.75 19.42 10.24
C ALA A 19 23.29 18.33 11.23
N VAL A 20 22.50 18.69 12.23
CA VAL A 20 21.88 17.72 13.15
C VAL A 20 20.82 16.89 12.43
N ILE A 21 19.95 17.55 11.64
CA ILE A 21 18.93 16.87 10.83
C ILE A 21 19.59 15.87 9.89
N GLN A 22 20.66 16.28 9.19
CA GLN A 22 21.39 15.41 8.26
C GLN A 22 22.01 14.19 8.95
N GLN A 23 22.52 14.32 10.18
CA GLN A 23 23.05 13.17 10.93
C GLN A 23 21.95 12.15 11.22
N ILE A 24 20.75 12.61 11.57
CA ILE A 24 19.61 11.73 11.84
C ILE A 24 19.13 11.04 10.57
N THR A 25 18.94 11.79 9.48
CA THR A 25 18.49 11.23 8.20
C THR A 25 19.51 10.28 7.61
N SER A 26 20.81 10.58 7.69
CA SER A 26 21.86 9.66 7.24
C SER A 26 21.91 8.35 8.05
N ALA A 27 21.58 8.38 9.35
CA ALA A 27 21.48 7.15 10.14
C ALA A 27 20.30 6.27 9.72
N ILE A 28 19.20 6.89 9.26
CA ILE A 28 18.04 6.20 8.69
C ILE A 28 18.38 5.61 7.31
N GLU A 29 18.97 6.40 6.43
CA GLU A 29 19.32 6.00 5.05
C GLU A 29 20.42 4.92 4.99
N ALA A 30 21.24 4.81 6.03
CA ALA A 30 22.27 3.79 6.11
C ALA A 30 21.74 2.35 6.32
N VAL A 31 20.45 2.19 6.58
CA VAL A 31 19.82 0.89 6.74
C VAL A 31 19.36 0.37 5.37
N ASP A 32 19.90 -0.76 4.96
CA ASP A 32 19.52 -1.42 3.71
C ASP A 32 18.03 -1.76 3.68
N GLY A 33 17.38 -1.54 2.52
CA GLY A 33 15.97 -1.84 2.32
C GLY A 33 15.01 -0.72 2.76
N VAL A 34 15.55 0.43 3.18
CA VAL A 34 14.77 1.63 3.53
C VAL A 34 14.96 2.72 2.48
N LYS A 35 13.87 3.38 2.13
CA LYS A 35 13.87 4.58 1.28
C LYS A 35 13.38 5.79 2.06
N LEU A 36 14.23 6.81 2.14
CA LEU A 36 13.85 8.14 2.63
C LEU A 36 13.01 8.84 1.55
N LEU A 37 11.79 9.26 1.91
CA LEU A 37 10.86 9.90 0.97
C LEU A 37 10.80 11.41 1.14
N ASP A 38 10.85 11.90 2.40
CA ASP A 38 10.70 13.31 2.69
C ASP A 38 11.39 13.71 3.99
N VAL A 39 11.88 14.95 4.02
CA VAL A 39 12.45 15.61 5.21
C VAL A 39 11.91 17.03 5.26
N ASP A 40 11.00 17.30 6.18
CA ASP A 40 10.30 18.58 6.33
C ASP A 40 10.71 19.29 7.63
N PRO A 41 11.72 20.16 7.60
CA PRO A 41 12.15 20.95 8.75
C PRO A 41 11.29 22.19 8.96
N GLY A 42 10.69 22.30 10.14
CA GLY A 42 9.91 23.46 10.57
C GLY A 42 10.72 24.38 11.51
N GLU A 43 11.23 25.49 11.02
CA GLU A 43 12.07 26.41 11.78
C GLU A 43 11.32 27.05 12.97
N ALA A 44 10.08 27.49 12.78
CA ALA A 44 9.25 28.09 13.83
C ALA A 44 8.86 27.09 14.91
N THR A 45 8.54 25.86 14.51
CA THR A 45 8.18 24.76 15.41
C THR A 45 9.39 24.12 16.08
N ASN A 46 10.58 24.35 15.53
CA ASN A 46 11.84 23.70 15.88
C ASN A 46 11.69 22.17 15.92
N ARG A 47 11.19 21.64 14.81
CA ARG A 47 10.86 20.22 14.65
C ARG A 47 11.02 19.82 13.20
N THR A 48 11.51 18.62 12.94
CA THR A 48 11.57 18.02 11.61
C THR A 48 10.69 16.78 11.57
N VAL A 49 9.88 16.66 10.53
CA VAL A 49 9.16 15.46 10.17
C VAL A 49 10.00 14.73 9.14
N VAL A 50 10.28 13.46 9.36
CA VAL A 50 11.01 12.61 8.42
C VAL A 50 10.10 11.47 8.00
N THR A 51 10.02 11.18 6.70
CA THR A 51 9.19 10.11 6.16
C THR A 51 10.06 9.11 5.42
N PHE A 52 9.97 7.84 5.80
CA PHE A 52 10.66 6.76 5.11
C PHE A 52 9.83 5.48 5.10
N VAL A 53 10.12 4.62 4.13
CA VAL A 53 9.36 3.40 3.84
C VAL A 53 10.28 2.23 3.57
N GLY A 54 9.77 1.02 3.73
CA GLY A 54 10.47 -0.22 3.42
C GLY A 54 9.73 -1.44 3.92
N GLU A 55 10.40 -2.58 3.90
CA GLU A 55 9.90 -3.78 4.56
C GLU A 55 9.92 -3.59 6.09
N PRO A 56 9.01 -4.25 6.83
CA PRO A 56 8.84 -4.00 8.27
C PRO A 56 10.13 -4.06 9.07
N GLU A 57 10.94 -5.08 8.87
CA GLU A 57 12.18 -5.31 9.62
C GLU A 57 13.21 -4.19 9.38
N ALA A 58 13.35 -3.77 8.12
CA ALA A 58 14.25 -2.67 7.75
C ALA A 58 13.78 -1.34 8.32
N VAL A 59 12.47 -1.07 8.26
CA VAL A 59 11.88 0.18 8.81
C VAL A 59 12.01 0.25 10.33
N LEU A 60 11.83 -0.87 11.05
CA LEU A 60 12.05 -0.91 12.50
C LEU A 60 13.50 -0.60 12.84
N GLU A 61 14.45 -1.16 12.11
CA GLU A 61 15.88 -0.87 12.32
C GLU A 61 16.20 0.59 12.03
N ALA A 62 15.72 1.14 10.92
CA ALA A 62 15.93 2.54 10.56
C ALA A 62 15.30 3.50 11.57
N ALA A 63 14.10 3.20 12.06
CA ALA A 63 13.44 3.97 13.12
C ALA A 63 14.27 3.96 14.41
N PHE A 64 14.78 2.79 14.80
CA PHE A 64 15.65 2.64 15.95
C PHE A 64 16.96 3.44 15.79
N GLN A 65 17.61 3.38 14.64
CA GLN A 65 18.85 4.14 14.39
C GLN A 65 18.58 5.66 14.35
N GLY A 66 17.46 6.10 13.80
CA GLY A 66 17.02 7.49 13.83
C GLY A 66 16.79 8.00 15.25
N VAL A 67 16.08 7.24 16.10
CA VAL A 67 15.85 7.56 17.51
C VAL A 67 17.17 7.59 18.29
N LYS A 68 18.05 6.62 18.07
CA LYS A 68 19.38 6.56 18.67
C LYS A 68 20.19 7.81 18.33
N LYS A 69 20.26 8.15 17.04
CA LYS A 69 21.00 9.33 16.61
C LYS A 69 20.39 10.62 17.19
N ALA A 70 19.08 10.76 17.21
CA ALA A 70 18.41 11.91 17.82
C ALA A 70 18.75 12.03 19.33
N ALA A 71 18.76 10.93 20.08
CA ALA A 71 19.15 10.92 21.49
C ALA A 71 20.62 11.31 21.71
N GLU A 72 21.49 11.06 20.74
CA GLU A 72 22.92 11.46 20.80
C GLU A 72 23.13 12.95 20.51
N VAL A 73 22.38 13.54 19.57
CA VAL A 73 22.68 14.87 19.02
C VAL A 73 21.72 15.98 19.47
N ILE A 74 20.55 15.64 20.04
CA ILE A 74 19.56 16.59 20.52
C ILE A 74 19.59 16.62 22.05
N ASP A 75 19.58 17.83 22.62
CA ASP A 75 19.49 18.04 24.09
C ASP A 75 18.21 18.81 24.42
N MET A 76 17.21 18.08 24.94
CA MET A 76 15.89 18.61 25.26
C MET A 76 15.91 19.70 26.35
N ARG A 77 16.93 19.75 27.23
CA ARG A 77 17.09 20.78 28.26
C ARG A 77 17.21 22.18 27.64
N ASN A 78 17.73 22.25 26.41
CA ASN A 78 17.95 23.52 25.71
C ASN A 78 16.91 23.75 24.57
N HIS A 79 16.01 22.80 24.35
CA HIS A 79 15.07 22.85 23.24
C HIS A 79 13.88 23.78 23.52
N LYS A 80 13.59 24.68 22.55
CA LYS A 80 12.39 25.54 22.52
C LYS A 80 11.82 25.61 21.12
N GLY A 81 10.51 25.42 20.99
CA GLY A 81 9.74 25.50 19.74
C GLY A 81 8.27 25.73 20.03
N ALA A 82 7.51 26.17 19.02
CA ALA A 82 6.07 26.43 19.17
C ALA A 82 5.22 25.16 19.15
N HIS A 83 5.81 24.02 18.75
CA HIS A 83 5.08 22.74 18.68
C HIS A 83 5.22 21.96 19.99
N PRO A 84 4.12 21.32 20.50
CA PRO A 84 4.18 20.42 21.64
C PRO A 84 5.16 19.25 21.40
N ARG A 85 5.99 18.93 22.41
CA ARG A 85 6.99 17.86 22.30
C ARG A 85 7.27 17.20 23.65
N MET A 86 7.69 15.94 23.63
CA MET A 86 8.07 15.17 24.82
C MET A 86 9.55 14.80 24.86
N GLY A 87 10.23 14.70 23.73
CA GLY A 87 11.61 14.25 23.69
C GLY A 87 12.32 14.55 22.37
N ALA A 88 13.59 14.19 22.29
CA ALA A 88 14.42 14.34 21.09
C ALA A 88 13.77 13.71 19.86
N THR A 89 13.22 12.50 20.02
CA THR A 89 12.21 11.96 19.13
C THR A 89 10.86 12.07 19.83
N ASP A 90 10.02 12.98 19.37
CA ASP A 90 8.73 13.24 20.00
C ASP A 90 7.74 12.12 19.73
N VAL A 91 7.58 11.76 18.47
CA VAL A 91 6.71 10.65 18.03
C VAL A 91 7.40 9.79 16.97
N CYS A 92 7.07 8.50 16.95
CA CYS A 92 7.56 7.52 15.99
C CYS A 92 6.43 6.56 15.61
N PRO A 93 5.53 6.95 14.67
CA PRO A 93 4.42 6.12 14.21
C PRO A 93 4.84 5.16 13.10
N LEU A 94 4.30 3.96 13.13
CA LEU A 94 4.31 3.01 12.02
C LEU A 94 2.96 3.02 11.32
N ILE A 95 2.96 2.95 9.98
CA ILE A 95 1.78 3.12 9.14
C ILE A 95 1.75 1.99 8.11
N PRO A 96 0.69 1.17 8.03
CA PRO A 96 0.57 0.12 7.02
C PRO A 96 0.34 0.73 5.63
N ILE A 97 1.15 0.33 4.66
CA ILE A 97 1.03 0.77 3.25
C ILE A 97 0.47 -0.36 2.40
N ALA A 98 1.13 -1.52 2.35
CA ALA A 98 0.73 -2.68 1.57
C ALA A 98 1.10 -4.00 2.27
N GLY A 99 0.31 -5.05 2.06
CA GLY A 99 0.60 -6.42 2.51
C GLY A 99 0.71 -6.63 4.03
N ILE A 100 0.25 -5.68 4.85
CA ILE A 100 0.31 -5.72 6.32
C ILE A 100 -0.90 -4.99 6.92
N THR A 101 -1.40 -5.50 8.05
CA THR A 101 -2.53 -4.90 8.77
C THR A 101 -2.08 -3.85 9.79
N LEU A 102 -3.03 -3.03 10.26
CA LEU A 102 -2.77 -2.06 11.32
C LEU A 102 -2.44 -2.75 12.66
N GLU A 103 -3.06 -3.89 12.93
CA GLU A 103 -2.83 -4.71 14.12
C GLU A 103 -1.41 -5.27 14.14
N GLU A 104 -0.92 -5.76 12.99
CA GLU A 104 0.48 -6.20 12.85
C GLU A 104 1.46 -5.04 13.04
N CYS A 105 1.16 -3.87 12.46
CA CYS A 105 1.96 -2.65 12.71
C CYS A 105 1.94 -2.23 14.18
N ALA A 106 0.83 -2.40 14.89
CA ALA A 106 0.74 -2.10 16.32
C ALA A 106 1.65 -2.99 17.15
N GLU A 107 1.75 -4.28 16.81
CA GLU A 107 2.67 -5.19 17.49
C GLU A 107 4.13 -4.85 17.22
N LEU A 108 4.47 -4.52 15.96
CA LEU A 108 5.80 -4.02 15.61
C LEU A 108 6.15 -2.72 16.33
N ALA A 109 5.19 -1.81 16.50
CA ALA A 109 5.39 -0.56 17.24
C ALA A 109 5.68 -0.82 18.72
N ARG A 110 5.02 -1.79 19.36
CA ARG A 110 5.32 -2.21 20.76
C ARG A 110 6.72 -2.82 20.88
N GLN A 111 7.13 -3.66 19.91
CA GLN A 111 8.48 -4.22 19.87
C GLN A 111 9.53 -3.11 19.74
N LEU A 112 9.31 -2.13 18.85
CA LEU A 112 10.18 -0.97 18.68
C LEU A 112 10.25 -0.14 19.96
N ALA A 113 9.10 0.16 20.60
CA ALA A 113 9.02 0.91 21.83
C ALA A 113 9.81 0.24 22.97
N LYS A 114 9.65 -1.06 23.12
CA LYS A 114 10.40 -1.86 24.09
C LYS A 114 11.90 -1.82 23.82
N ARG A 115 12.33 -2.02 22.57
CA ARG A 115 13.72 -1.98 22.16
C ARG A 115 14.37 -0.62 22.42
N ILE A 116 13.68 0.48 22.10
CA ILE A 116 14.14 1.85 22.40
C ILE A 116 14.37 2.04 23.90
N ALA A 117 13.43 1.57 24.72
CA ALA A 117 13.55 1.70 26.18
C ALA A 117 14.70 0.84 26.74
N ASP A 118 14.84 -0.38 26.29
CA ASP A 118 15.83 -1.34 26.80
C ASP A 118 17.26 -0.96 26.37
N GLU A 119 17.47 -0.61 25.10
CA GLU A 119 18.81 -0.40 24.55
C GLU A 119 19.29 1.07 24.62
N LEU A 120 18.36 2.04 24.45
CA LEU A 120 18.71 3.47 24.45
C LEU A 120 18.39 4.16 25.77
N HIS A 121 17.70 3.47 26.67
CA HIS A 121 17.26 4.02 27.96
C HIS A 121 16.37 5.27 27.80
N VAL A 122 15.61 5.37 26.70
CA VAL A 122 14.62 6.41 26.43
C VAL A 122 13.25 5.89 26.83
N PRO A 123 12.54 6.52 27.79
CA PRO A 123 11.20 6.10 28.15
C PRO A 123 10.21 6.19 26.97
N THR A 124 9.35 5.19 26.81
CA THR A 124 8.41 5.15 25.67
C THR A 124 6.96 5.01 26.11
N TYR A 125 6.09 5.69 25.37
CA TYR A 125 4.63 5.63 25.50
C TYR A 125 4.02 5.05 24.23
N CYS A 126 3.21 4.01 24.35
CA CYS A 126 2.50 3.44 23.21
C CYS A 126 1.18 4.18 22.99
N TYR A 127 0.91 4.60 21.74
CA TYR A 127 -0.29 5.34 21.40
C TYR A 127 -1.03 4.80 20.16
N GLU A 128 -2.22 5.32 19.88
CA GLU A 128 -3.13 4.88 18.82
C GLU A 128 -3.40 3.36 18.88
N ALA A 129 -3.22 2.61 17.79
CA ALA A 129 -3.46 1.17 17.76
C ALA A 129 -2.48 0.38 18.66
N ALA A 130 -1.28 0.91 18.92
CA ALA A 130 -0.30 0.29 19.80
C ALA A 130 -0.59 0.52 21.30
N ALA A 131 -1.51 1.41 21.67
CA ALA A 131 -1.82 1.75 23.05
C ALA A 131 -2.28 0.52 23.86
N PHE A 132 -1.79 0.40 25.10
CA PHE A 132 -2.23 -0.63 26.04
C PHE A 132 -3.54 -0.28 26.77
N THR A 133 -3.90 1.02 26.78
CA THR A 133 -5.16 1.49 27.39
C THR A 133 -5.92 2.39 26.41
N PRO A 134 -7.27 2.42 26.48
CA PRO A 134 -8.08 3.24 25.59
C PRO A 134 -7.74 4.74 25.63
N GLU A 135 -7.38 5.25 26.82
CA GLU A 135 -7.04 6.67 27.03
C GLU A 135 -5.79 7.07 26.25
N ARG A 136 -4.80 6.17 26.16
CA ARG A 136 -3.53 6.40 25.46
C ARG A 136 -3.62 6.29 23.94
N ARG A 137 -4.75 5.86 23.39
CA ARG A 137 -5.01 5.98 21.96
C ARG A 137 -4.90 7.42 21.48
N ASN A 138 -5.27 8.37 22.30
CA ASN A 138 -5.10 9.79 21.97
C ASN A 138 -3.69 10.27 22.31
N LEU A 139 -2.87 10.55 21.30
CA LEU A 139 -1.52 11.08 21.45
C LEU A 139 -1.45 12.31 22.38
N ALA A 140 -2.50 13.16 22.39
CA ALA A 140 -2.54 14.33 23.28
C ALA A 140 -2.55 13.95 24.76
N VAL A 141 -3.08 12.78 25.11
CA VAL A 141 -3.04 12.24 26.49
C VAL A 141 -1.61 11.81 26.84
N CYS A 142 -0.97 11.08 25.93
CA CYS A 142 0.45 10.69 26.09
C CYS A 142 1.37 11.90 26.21
N ARG A 143 1.08 12.99 25.50
CA ARG A 143 1.88 14.21 25.44
C ARG A 143 1.47 15.29 26.46
N ALA A 144 0.42 15.04 27.27
CA ALA A 144 -0.11 16.03 28.20
C ALA A 144 0.98 16.59 29.14
N GLY A 145 1.09 17.91 29.18
CA GLY A 145 2.10 18.65 29.96
C GLY A 145 3.49 18.68 29.31
N GLU A 146 3.65 18.05 28.15
CA GLU A 146 4.87 18.07 27.32
C GLU A 146 6.13 17.58 28.06
N TYR A 147 7.31 17.99 27.59
CA TYR A 147 8.59 17.64 28.19
C TYR A 147 8.68 18.13 29.66
N GLU A 148 8.13 19.30 29.96
CA GLU A 148 8.19 19.93 31.26
C GLU A 148 7.45 19.16 32.37
N ALA A 149 6.46 18.34 31.98
CA ALA A 149 5.72 17.53 32.94
C ALA A 149 6.32 16.12 33.15
N LEU A 150 7.34 15.73 32.40
CA LEU A 150 7.91 14.38 32.49
C LEU A 150 8.40 14.01 33.91
N PRO A 151 9.06 14.91 34.69
CA PRO A 151 9.52 14.60 36.05
C PRO A 151 8.39 14.14 36.98
N GLU A 152 7.23 14.80 36.89
CA GLU A 152 6.04 14.44 37.69
C GLU A 152 5.33 13.23 37.11
N LYS A 153 5.17 13.20 35.80
CA LYS A 153 4.40 12.23 35.07
C LYS A 153 4.98 10.82 35.17
N MET A 154 6.31 10.68 35.11
CA MET A 154 7.00 9.38 35.20
C MET A 154 6.87 8.73 36.58
N ASN A 155 6.68 9.55 37.63
CA ASN A 155 6.50 9.09 39.02
C ASN A 155 5.01 8.88 39.39
N HIS A 156 4.06 9.15 38.47
CA HIS A 156 2.65 9.09 38.77
C HIS A 156 2.04 7.78 38.23
N GLU A 157 1.39 7.01 39.12
CA GLU A 157 0.67 5.79 38.75
C GLU A 157 -0.36 6.09 37.64
N GLY A 158 -0.39 5.25 36.56
CA GLY A 158 -1.24 5.42 35.39
C GLY A 158 -0.76 6.45 34.35
N LYS A 159 0.29 7.25 34.65
CA LYS A 159 0.90 8.19 33.72
C LYS A 159 2.34 7.80 33.35
N ALA A 160 2.93 6.84 34.04
CA ALA A 160 4.27 6.33 33.78
C ALA A 160 4.39 5.80 32.36
N PRO A 161 5.61 5.77 31.76
CA PRO A 161 5.83 5.18 30.44
C PRO A 161 5.44 3.70 30.38
N ASP A 162 5.12 3.20 29.19
CA ASP A 162 4.79 1.78 29.00
C ASP A 162 6.04 0.91 29.07
N PHE A 163 7.19 1.45 28.63
CA PHE A 163 8.49 0.81 28.73
C PHE A 163 9.53 1.84 29.19
N GLY A 164 10.58 1.35 29.88
CA GLY A 164 11.64 2.20 30.42
C GLY A 164 11.21 2.88 31.71
N ASP A 165 10.57 2.12 32.62
CA ASP A 165 10.24 2.59 33.97
C ASP A 165 11.54 2.88 34.74
N ARG A 166 11.82 4.18 34.91
CA ARG A 166 13.03 4.70 35.57
C ARG A 166 12.77 6.11 36.08
N PRO A 167 13.52 6.57 37.09
CA PRO A 167 13.42 7.96 37.56
C PRO A 167 13.82 8.94 36.45
N PHE A 168 13.30 10.17 36.54
CA PHE A 168 13.72 11.26 35.68
C PHE A 168 15.15 11.70 36.08
N ASP A 169 16.13 11.09 35.48
CA ASP A 169 17.56 11.36 35.67
C ASP A 169 18.12 12.28 34.57
N GLU A 170 19.42 12.54 34.62
CA GLU A 170 20.10 13.41 33.64
C GLU A 170 20.02 12.87 32.20
N GLY A 171 20.01 11.53 32.01
CA GLY A 171 19.83 10.88 30.71
C GLY A 171 18.45 11.19 30.14
N VAL A 172 17.39 10.99 30.93
CA VAL A 172 16.02 11.32 30.52
C VAL A 172 15.81 12.81 30.34
N ALA A 173 16.44 13.64 31.18
CA ALA A 173 16.41 15.09 31.01
C ALA A 173 17.00 15.53 29.67
N ARG A 174 18.04 14.85 29.19
CA ARG A 174 18.63 15.12 27.88
C ARG A 174 17.76 14.64 26.72
N THR A 175 17.25 13.43 26.78
CA THR A 175 16.53 12.80 25.67
C THR A 175 15.01 13.05 25.68
N GLY A 176 14.44 13.27 26.86
CA GLY A 176 12.99 13.23 27.07
C GLY A 176 12.44 11.81 26.89
N ALA A 177 11.19 11.71 26.47
CA ALA A 177 10.47 10.47 26.20
C ALA A 177 9.90 10.45 24.77
N THR A 178 9.69 9.27 24.22
CA THR A 178 9.19 9.08 22.86
C THR A 178 7.81 8.41 22.86
N ALA A 179 6.86 8.94 22.08
CA ALA A 179 5.61 8.25 21.80
C ALA A 179 5.78 7.37 20.54
N VAL A 180 5.62 6.05 20.70
CA VAL A 180 5.69 5.08 19.59
C VAL A 180 4.30 4.50 19.35
N GLY A 181 3.86 4.43 18.10
CA GLY A 181 2.50 3.97 17.83
C GLY A 181 2.30 3.41 16.44
N ALA A 182 1.10 2.92 16.20
CA ALA A 182 0.66 2.55 14.86
C ALA A 182 -0.66 3.25 14.56
N ARG A 183 -0.76 3.86 13.39
CA ARG A 183 -1.96 4.55 12.92
C ARG A 183 -2.20 4.28 11.45
N ASP A 184 -3.42 4.49 11.00
CA ASP A 184 -3.73 4.43 9.58
C ASP A 184 -3.14 5.63 8.82
N PHE A 185 -3.11 5.52 7.50
CA PHE A 185 -2.54 6.56 6.64
C PHE A 185 -3.38 7.84 6.72
N LEU A 186 -2.68 8.97 6.72
CA LEU A 186 -3.29 10.29 6.69
C LEU A 186 -3.06 10.91 5.32
N ILE A 187 -4.11 11.43 4.70
CA ILE A 187 -4.02 12.21 3.46
C ILE A 187 -4.36 13.66 3.73
N ALA A 188 -3.47 14.56 3.34
CA ALA A 188 -3.78 15.98 3.21
C ALA A 188 -4.26 16.25 1.78
N VAL A 189 -5.45 16.83 1.64
CA VAL A 189 -6.11 17.04 0.35
C VAL A 189 -6.82 18.39 0.33
N ASN A 190 -6.72 19.10 -0.80
CA ASN A 190 -7.39 20.36 -1.04
C ASN A 190 -8.39 20.19 -2.19
N TYR A 191 -9.65 20.59 -1.97
CA TYR A 191 -10.69 20.59 -2.99
C TYR A 191 -10.85 22.00 -3.55
N ASN A 192 -10.57 22.17 -4.84
CA ASN A 192 -10.62 23.44 -5.56
C ASN A 192 -12.07 23.85 -5.82
N LEU A 193 -12.41 25.09 -5.59
CA LEU A 193 -13.75 25.60 -5.73
C LEU A 193 -13.83 26.70 -6.79
N ASN A 194 -14.89 26.74 -7.58
CA ASN A 194 -15.17 27.82 -8.53
C ASN A 194 -15.63 29.11 -7.83
N THR A 195 -14.99 29.49 -6.74
CA THR A 195 -15.29 30.70 -5.97
C THR A 195 -14.04 31.25 -5.30
N THR A 196 -14.03 32.56 -5.04
CA THR A 196 -13.02 33.25 -4.23
C THR A 196 -13.45 33.40 -2.76
N SER A 197 -14.66 32.92 -2.42
CA SER A 197 -15.25 33.14 -1.09
C SER A 197 -14.75 32.11 -0.06
N THR A 198 -13.81 32.51 0.77
CA THR A 198 -13.37 31.72 1.94
C THR A 198 -14.54 31.39 2.89
N ARG A 199 -15.55 32.28 2.99
CA ARG A 199 -16.76 32.00 3.77
C ARG A 199 -17.52 30.80 3.21
N ARG A 200 -17.65 30.66 1.88
CA ARG A 200 -18.31 29.51 1.25
C ARG A 200 -17.49 28.24 1.46
N ALA A 201 -16.19 28.31 1.26
CA ALA A 201 -15.27 27.19 1.51
C ALA A 201 -15.36 26.70 2.97
N ASN A 202 -15.32 27.61 3.95
CA ASN A 202 -15.49 27.26 5.37
C ASN A 202 -16.88 26.65 5.65
N ALA A 203 -17.94 27.14 5.01
CA ALA A 203 -19.27 26.59 5.21
C ALA A 203 -19.34 25.13 4.70
N ILE A 204 -18.70 24.82 3.57
CA ILE A 204 -18.60 23.46 3.03
C ILE A 204 -17.75 22.61 3.98
N ALA A 205 -16.55 23.08 4.39
CA ALA A 205 -15.67 22.38 5.31
C ALA A 205 -16.38 21.99 6.62
N PHE A 206 -17.22 22.88 7.15
CA PHE A 206 -17.95 22.64 8.40
C PHE A 206 -19.15 21.70 8.24
N ASP A 207 -19.68 21.53 7.03
CA ASP A 207 -20.70 20.54 6.77
C ASP A 207 -20.13 19.12 6.72
N VAL A 208 -18.90 18.97 6.24
CA VAL A 208 -18.31 17.64 5.99
C VAL A 208 -17.40 17.16 7.12
N ARG A 209 -16.57 18.01 7.74
CA ARG A 209 -15.60 17.59 8.77
C ARG A 209 -16.27 16.97 10.00
N GLU A 210 -15.66 16.03 10.65
CA GLU A 210 -16.20 15.29 11.79
C GLU A 210 -16.72 16.21 12.92
N LYS A 211 -15.91 17.20 13.34
CA LYS A 211 -16.31 18.18 14.37
C LYS A 211 -17.57 18.97 13.98
N GLY A 212 -17.82 19.14 12.69
CA GLY A 212 -18.96 19.88 12.16
C GLY A 212 -18.93 21.38 12.52
N ARG A 213 -20.09 21.92 12.89
CA ARG A 213 -20.30 23.33 13.20
C ARG A 213 -21.04 23.54 14.52
N PRO A 214 -20.86 24.71 15.18
CA PRO A 214 -21.70 25.09 16.33
C PRO A 214 -23.17 25.22 15.93
N VAL A 215 -24.05 24.68 16.78
CA VAL A 215 -25.49 25.01 16.73
C VAL A 215 -25.68 26.43 17.26
N ARG A 216 -26.48 27.25 16.53
CA ARG A 216 -26.64 28.67 16.84
C ARG A 216 -28.10 29.03 17.02
N GLU A 217 -28.38 30.07 17.82
CA GLU A 217 -29.71 30.62 18.03
C GLU A 217 -30.39 30.97 16.69
N GLY A 218 -31.67 30.59 16.55
CA GLY A 218 -32.46 30.85 15.37
C GLY A 218 -31.97 30.18 14.07
N ASN A 219 -31.09 29.14 14.18
CA ASN A 219 -30.41 28.54 13.02
C ASN A 219 -29.69 29.57 12.12
N SER A 220 -29.37 30.74 12.64
CA SER A 220 -28.72 31.82 11.92
C SER A 220 -27.19 31.67 11.96
N PRO A 221 -26.47 31.88 10.84
CA PRO A 221 -25.01 31.83 10.83
C PRO A 221 -24.35 32.91 11.72
N VAL A 222 -25.08 33.94 12.10
CA VAL A 222 -24.65 35.04 12.99
C VAL A 222 -25.21 34.92 14.41
N GLY A 223 -26.09 33.93 14.68
CA GLY A 223 -26.65 33.67 16.00
C GLY A 223 -25.55 33.26 17.01
N LYS A 224 -25.78 33.48 18.31
CA LYS A 224 -24.86 33.02 19.34
C LYS A 224 -24.80 31.51 19.39
N PRO A 225 -23.60 30.90 19.57
CA PRO A 225 -23.50 29.45 19.77
C PRO A 225 -24.29 29.01 21.00
N LEU A 226 -25.13 27.98 20.82
CA LEU A 226 -25.83 27.34 21.93
C LEU A 226 -24.82 26.53 22.77
N LYS A 227 -25.04 26.54 24.09
CA LYS A 227 -24.24 25.81 25.05
C LYS A 227 -25.09 24.78 25.79
N ASP A 228 -24.48 23.67 26.16
CA ASP A 228 -25.09 22.67 27.03
C ASP A 228 -25.05 23.10 28.51
N GLU A 229 -25.58 22.26 29.40
CA GLU A 229 -25.67 22.49 30.84
C GLU A 229 -24.28 22.69 31.49
N ASN A 230 -23.22 22.21 30.87
CA ASN A 230 -21.82 22.34 31.30
C ASN A 230 -21.10 23.56 30.69
N GLY A 231 -21.82 24.40 29.93
CA GLY A 231 -21.25 25.56 29.26
C GLY A 231 -20.46 25.25 27.99
N LYS A 232 -20.46 23.99 27.52
CA LYS A 232 -19.80 23.55 26.29
C LYS A 232 -20.68 23.85 25.07
N THR A 233 -20.04 24.33 24.00
CA THR A 233 -20.76 24.60 22.75
C THR A 233 -21.35 23.34 22.14
N ILE A 234 -22.65 23.35 21.86
CA ILE A 234 -23.34 22.25 21.19
C ILE A 234 -22.90 22.23 19.73
N MET A 235 -22.41 21.09 19.27
CA MET A 235 -21.92 20.91 17.90
C MET A 235 -22.91 20.05 17.11
N LYS A 236 -23.19 20.43 15.86
CA LYS A 236 -23.80 19.56 14.85
C LYS A 236 -22.66 18.89 14.10
N PRO A 237 -22.48 17.58 14.22
CA PRO A 237 -21.42 16.87 13.49
C PRO A 237 -21.54 17.05 11.97
N GLY A 238 -20.41 16.98 11.27
CA GLY A 238 -20.41 16.88 9.81
C GLY A 238 -20.70 15.45 9.35
N THR A 239 -20.69 15.28 8.04
CA THR A 239 -21.08 14.00 7.40
C THR A 239 -19.96 12.97 7.37
N LEU A 240 -18.69 13.39 7.46
CA LEU A 240 -17.53 12.52 7.42
C LEU A 240 -16.94 12.27 8.82
N LYS A 241 -16.39 11.08 9.01
CA LYS A 241 -15.63 10.69 10.19
C LYS A 241 -14.12 10.81 9.90
N ALA A 242 -13.30 10.80 10.95
CA ALA A 242 -11.84 10.88 10.83
C ALA A 242 -11.36 11.97 9.87
N THR A 243 -12.01 13.14 9.89
CA THR A 243 -11.67 14.27 9.02
C THR A 243 -11.58 15.59 9.78
N LYS A 244 -10.61 16.41 9.38
CA LYS A 244 -10.48 17.80 9.81
C LYS A 244 -10.46 18.66 8.54
N ALA A 245 -11.23 19.76 8.51
CA ALA A 245 -11.26 20.61 7.33
C ALA A 245 -11.50 22.08 7.71
N ILE A 246 -10.92 22.95 6.87
CA ILE A 246 -11.12 24.41 6.88
C ILE A 246 -11.28 24.90 5.44
N GLY A 247 -11.83 26.10 5.29
CA GLY A 247 -11.80 26.82 4.01
C GLY A 247 -10.72 27.89 4.03
N TRP A 248 -9.98 28.02 2.96
CA TRP A 248 -8.99 29.09 2.78
C TRP A 248 -9.00 29.62 1.34
N PHE A 249 -8.22 30.66 1.09
CA PHE A 249 -8.00 31.22 -0.23
C PHE A 249 -6.53 31.05 -0.61
N ILE A 250 -6.28 30.69 -1.85
CA ILE A 250 -4.94 30.51 -2.36
C ILE A 250 -4.65 31.58 -3.40
N ASP A 251 -3.72 32.48 -3.07
CA ASP A 251 -3.36 33.61 -3.92
C ASP A 251 -2.75 33.15 -5.27
N GLU A 252 -1.95 32.06 -5.25
CA GLU A 252 -1.32 31.52 -6.45
C GLU A 252 -2.36 31.12 -7.52
N TYR A 253 -3.48 30.53 -7.10
CA TYR A 253 -4.51 30.03 -8.01
C TYR A 253 -5.75 30.93 -8.12
N GLN A 254 -5.82 31.99 -7.29
CA GLN A 254 -6.96 32.92 -7.22
C GLN A 254 -8.31 32.22 -6.97
N ILE A 255 -8.30 31.14 -6.20
CA ILE A 255 -9.48 30.35 -5.83
C ILE A 255 -9.53 30.08 -4.32
N ALA A 256 -10.75 29.84 -3.81
CA ALA A 256 -10.92 29.26 -2.49
C ALA A 256 -10.87 27.72 -2.56
N GLN A 257 -10.32 27.11 -1.54
CA GLN A 257 -10.24 25.65 -1.39
C GLN A 257 -10.86 25.21 -0.07
N VAL A 258 -11.37 23.97 -0.05
CA VAL A 258 -11.57 23.21 1.18
C VAL A 258 -10.31 22.39 1.43
N SER A 259 -9.51 22.79 2.41
CA SER A 259 -8.35 22.03 2.86
C SER A 259 -8.80 21.01 3.90
N MET A 260 -8.48 19.74 3.68
CA MET A 260 -8.89 18.62 4.52
C MET A 260 -7.73 17.69 4.84
N ASN A 261 -7.66 17.27 6.11
CA ASN A 261 -6.88 16.12 6.51
C ASN A 261 -7.83 14.94 6.77
N ILE A 262 -7.73 13.91 5.96
CA ILE A 262 -8.35 12.61 6.21
C ILE A 262 -7.39 11.87 7.12
N THR A 263 -7.72 11.76 8.41
CA THR A 263 -6.80 11.21 9.43
C THR A 263 -6.79 9.69 9.49
N ASN A 264 -7.73 9.06 8.81
CA ASN A 264 -7.82 7.60 8.64
C ASN A 264 -8.55 7.27 7.34
N ILE A 265 -7.81 6.78 6.34
CA ILE A 265 -8.35 6.49 5.01
C ILE A 265 -9.21 5.22 4.96
N SER A 266 -9.08 4.32 5.93
CA SER A 266 -9.93 3.13 6.06
C SER A 266 -11.33 3.48 6.61
N VAL A 267 -11.44 4.58 7.37
CA VAL A 267 -12.72 5.11 7.87
C VAL A 267 -13.39 6.02 6.84
N THR A 268 -12.62 6.90 6.22
CA THR A 268 -13.10 7.81 5.17
C THR A 268 -12.16 7.74 3.97
N PRO A 269 -12.47 6.89 2.98
CA PRO A 269 -11.71 6.84 1.73
C PRO A 269 -11.75 8.17 0.97
N LEU A 270 -10.70 8.45 0.18
CA LEU A 270 -10.54 9.71 -0.55
C LEU A 270 -11.74 10.02 -1.47
N HIS A 271 -12.24 9.03 -2.20
CA HIS A 271 -13.38 9.20 -3.11
C HIS A 271 -14.69 9.50 -2.38
N VAL A 272 -14.89 8.96 -1.17
CA VAL A 272 -16.04 9.27 -0.31
C VAL A 272 -15.96 10.71 0.17
N ALA A 273 -14.77 11.15 0.59
CA ALA A 273 -14.56 12.54 0.98
C ALA A 273 -14.80 13.50 -0.19
N PHE A 274 -14.32 13.14 -1.39
CA PHE A 274 -14.55 13.92 -2.61
C PHE A 274 -16.04 14.09 -2.93
N ASP A 275 -16.81 13.02 -2.97
CA ASP A 275 -18.25 13.06 -3.27
C ASP A 275 -19.03 13.89 -2.23
N GLU A 276 -18.69 13.77 -0.94
CA GLU A 276 -19.34 14.54 0.11
C GLU A 276 -19.02 16.04 0.02
N VAL A 277 -17.78 16.40 -0.31
CA VAL A 277 -17.42 17.81 -0.55
C VAL A 277 -18.14 18.34 -1.78
N CYS A 278 -18.22 17.57 -2.88
CA CYS A 278 -18.99 17.93 -4.07
C CYS A 278 -20.47 18.15 -3.74
N ARG A 279 -21.09 17.25 -2.97
CA ARG A 279 -22.48 17.36 -2.54
C ARG A 279 -22.71 18.64 -1.71
N ALA A 280 -21.84 18.88 -0.73
CA ALA A 280 -21.94 20.05 0.15
C ALA A 280 -21.69 21.36 -0.60
N ALA A 281 -20.80 21.36 -1.60
CA ALA A 281 -20.54 22.50 -2.48
C ALA A 281 -21.77 22.80 -3.37
N ASN A 282 -22.29 21.80 -4.07
CA ASN A 282 -23.46 21.91 -4.94
C ASN A 282 -24.68 22.46 -4.20
N ALA A 283 -24.93 22.02 -2.96
CA ALA A 283 -25.99 22.53 -2.10
C ALA A 283 -25.85 24.03 -1.77
N ARG A 284 -24.69 24.64 -2.06
CA ARG A 284 -24.40 26.07 -1.86
C ARG A 284 -24.18 26.84 -3.15
N GLY A 285 -24.50 26.24 -4.31
CA GLY A 285 -24.28 26.84 -5.63
C GLY A 285 -22.79 26.97 -5.99
N VAL A 286 -21.91 26.16 -5.38
CA VAL A 286 -20.48 26.10 -5.64
C VAL A 286 -20.16 24.75 -6.23
N ARG A 287 -19.19 24.68 -7.15
CA ARG A 287 -18.70 23.45 -7.77
C ARG A 287 -17.26 23.17 -7.34
N VAL A 288 -16.97 21.92 -7.03
CA VAL A 288 -15.59 21.44 -6.98
C VAL A 288 -15.09 21.29 -8.41
N THR A 289 -13.98 21.95 -8.75
CA THR A 289 -13.36 21.92 -10.08
C THR A 289 -12.30 20.85 -10.19
N GLY A 290 -11.58 20.58 -9.11
CA GLY A 290 -10.55 19.57 -9.03
C GLY A 290 -10.07 19.35 -7.61
N THR A 291 -9.01 18.55 -7.49
CA THR A 291 -8.47 18.12 -6.20
C THR A 291 -6.94 18.15 -6.25
N GLU A 292 -6.32 18.64 -5.19
CA GLU A 292 -4.87 18.63 -5.01
C GLU A 292 -4.51 17.71 -3.84
N ILE A 293 -3.72 16.67 -4.10
CA ILE A 293 -3.14 15.81 -3.06
C ILE A 293 -1.82 16.42 -2.61
N VAL A 294 -1.69 16.68 -1.32
CA VAL A 294 -0.48 17.20 -0.71
C VAL A 294 0.34 16.04 -0.13
N GLY A 295 1.58 15.90 -0.62
CA GLY A 295 2.46 14.79 -0.25
C GLY A 295 2.21 13.52 -1.06
N LEU A 296 2.49 12.38 -0.44
CA LEU A 296 2.44 11.05 -1.04
C LEU A 296 1.19 10.29 -0.61
N ILE A 297 0.82 9.26 -1.39
CA ILE A 297 -0.34 8.41 -1.09
C ILE A 297 -0.02 6.94 -1.37
N PRO A 298 -0.65 5.99 -0.64
CA PRO A 298 -0.62 4.58 -0.99
C PRO A 298 -1.38 4.31 -2.30
N LYS A 299 -0.88 3.41 -3.12
CA LYS A 299 -1.51 2.99 -4.39
C LYS A 299 -2.97 2.60 -4.23
N ARG A 300 -3.29 1.88 -3.13
CA ARG A 300 -4.67 1.46 -2.81
C ARG A 300 -5.67 2.60 -2.86
N THR A 301 -5.28 3.81 -2.47
CA THR A 301 -6.17 4.99 -2.46
C THR A 301 -6.69 5.33 -3.85
N LEU A 302 -5.84 5.27 -4.87
CA LEU A 302 -6.23 5.52 -6.27
C LEU A 302 -6.98 4.34 -6.87
N ILE A 303 -6.58 3.11 -6.55
CA ILE A 303 -7.27 1.89 -7.01
C ILE A 303 -8.70 1.84 -6.48
N GLU A 304 -8.90 2.08 -5.19
CA GLU A 304 -10.23 2.13 -4.57
C GLU A 304 -11.10 3.23 -5.18
N ALA A 305 -10.52 4.43 -5.38
CA ALA A 305 -11.22 5.54 -6.01
C ALA A 305 -11.60 5.24 -7.47
N GLY A 306 -10.69 4.71 -8.28
CA GLY A 306 -10.95 4.35 -9.67
C GLY A 306 -12.04 3.29 -9.79
N ARG A 307 -11.98 2.23 -8.99
CA ARG A 307 -13.03 1.19 -8.93
C ARG A 307 -14.38 1.76 -8.49
N TYR A 308 -14.39 2.65 -7.50
CA TYR A 308 -15.61 3.32 -7.06
C TYR A 308 -16.28 4.11 -8.21
N PHE A 309 -15.51 4.91 -8.94
CA PHE A 309 -16.04 5.71 -10.04
C PHE A 309 -16.45 4.86 -11.25
N LEU A 310 -15.75 3.75 -11.53
CA LEU A 310 -16.16 2.78 -12.55
C LEU A 310 -17.51 2.14 -12.19
N LYS A 311 -17.67 1.65 -10.95
CA LYS A 311 -18.95 1.09 -10.48
C LYS A 311 -20.09 2.10 -10.55
N LYS A 312 -19.83 3.36 -10.19
CA LYS A 312 -20.81 4.45 -10.29
C LYS A 312 -21.26 4.75 -11.73
N GLN A 313 -20.42 4.38 -12.71
CA GLN A 313 -20.69 4.46 -14.15
C GLN A 313 -21.24 3.15 -14.72
N GLU A 314 -21.50 2.14 -13.90
CA GLU A 314 -21.89 0.78 -14.32
C GLU A 314 -20.89 0.18 -15.32
N ARG A 315 -19.59 0.41 -15.07
CA ARG A 315 -18.49 -0.07 -15.90
C ARG A 315 -17.67 -1.13 -15.19
N SER A 316 -17.15 -2.07 -15.98
CA SER A 316 -16.26 -3.11 -15.49
C SER A 316 -15.06 -2.52 -14.74
N THR A 317 -14.72 -3.12 -13.60
CA THR A 317 -13.52 -2.84 -12.81
C THR A 317 -12.37 -3.78 -13.15
N GLY A 318 -12.61 -4.79 -14.01
CA GLY A 318 -11.62 -5.77 -14.47
C GLY A 318 -10.79 -5.25 -15.65
N ILE A 319 -10.15 -4.11 -15.46
CA ILE A 319 -9.26 -3.43 -16.41
C ILE A 319 -7.88 -3.23 -15.77
N SER A 320 -6.91 -2.78 -16.55
CA SER A 320 -5.53 -2.59 -16.04
C SER A 320 -5.46 -1.61 -14.87
N GLU A 321 -4.47 -1.80 -13.98
CA GLU A 321 -4.20 -0.91 -12.85
C GLU A 321 -4.00 0.53 -13.30
N GLU A 322 -3.25 0.74 -14.38
CA GLU A 322 -3.01 2.05 -14.98
C GLU A 322 -4.32 2.75 -15.38
N GLU A 323 -5.23 2.03 -16.02
CA GLU A 323 -6.53 2.56 -16.43
C GLU A 323 -7.42 2.89 -15.24
N ILE A 324 -7.43 2.06 -14.18
CA ILE A 324 -8.15 2.33 -12.93
C ILE A 324 -7.63 3.63 -12.30
N ILE A 325 -6.31 3.80 -12.22
CA ILE A 325 -5.67 5.02 -11.68
C ILE A 325 -6.02 6.23 -12.56
N ARG A 326 -6.00 6.07 -13.88
CA ARG A 326 -6.39 7.14 -14.81
C ARG A 326 -7.84 7.59 -14.59
N ILE A 327 -8.76 6.65 -14.34
CA ILE A 327 -10.16 6.97 -14.00
C ILE A 327 -10.25 7.72 -12.67
N ALA A 328 -9.47 7.33 -11.65
CA ALA A 328 -9.43 8.05 -10.38
C ALA A 328 -8.96 9.50 -10.56
N ILE A 329 -7.86 9.71 -11.31
CA ILE A 329 -7.31 11.04 -11.61
C ILE A 329 -8.35 11.93 -12.30
N LYS A 330 -8.99 11.41 -13.35
CA LYS A 330 -9.99 12.17 -14.11
C LYS A 330 -11.27 12.44 -13.32
N SER A 331 -11.75 11.46 -12.56
CA SER A 331 -12.99 11.61 -11.79
C SER A 331 -12.87 12.63 -10.66
N MET A 332 -11.72 12.71 -10.02
CA MET A 332 -11.46 13.66 -8.93
C MET A 332 -10.79 14.96 -9.40
N GLY A 333 -10.40 15.06 -10.68
CA GLY A 333 -9.71 16.23 -11.22
C GLY A 333 -8.36 16.48 -10.54
N LEU A 334 -7.57 15.41 -10.32
CA LEU A 334 -6.26 15.53 -9.67
C LEU A 334 -5.23 16.29 -10.53
N ASP A 335 -5.48 16.38 -11.82
CA ASP A 335 -4.64 17.05 -12.82
C ASP A 335 -5.15 18.45 -13.23
N GLU A 336 -6.07 19.06 -12.44
CA GLU A 336 -6.65 20.37 -12.78
C GLU A 336 -5.64 21.51 -12.69
N LEU A 337 -4.91 21.60 -11.59
CA LEU A 337 -3.96 22.70 -11.36
C LEU A 337 -2.55 22.40 -11.92
N LYS A 338 -2.13 21.15 -11.79
CA LYS A 338 -0.81 20.65 -12.23
C LYS A 338 -0.96 19.20 -12.69
N PRO A 339 -0.17 18.73 -13.67
CA PRO A 339 -0.17 17.32 -14.05
C PRO A 339 0.05 16.42 -12.82
N PHE A 340 -0.85 15.46 -12.62
CA PHE A 340 -0.68 14.45 -11.58
C PHE A 340 0.06 13.25 -12.15
N LYS A 341 1.24 12.98 -11.62
CA LYS A 341 2.10 11.88 -12.04
C LYS A 341 2.12 10.79 -10.96
N PRO A 342 1.47 9.65 -11.19
CA PRO A 342 1.44 8.56 -10.21
C PRO A 342 2.82 8.11 -9.77
N GLU A 343 3.80 8.07 -10.68
CA GLU A 343 5.19 7.69 -10.43
C GLU A 343 5.94 8.61 -9.44
N GLU A 344 5.46 9.84 -9.26
CA GLU A 344 6.02 10.82 -8.31
C GLU A 344 5.20 10.93 -7.01
N LYS A 345 3.99 10.36 -6.96
CA LYS A 345 3.03 10.53 -5.86
C LYS A 345 2.65 9.25 -5.14
N VAL A 346 2.80 8.10 -5.81
CA VAL A 346 2.43 6.80 -5.24
C VAL A 346 3.65 6.16 -4.59
N ILE A 347 3.54 5.84 -3.30
CA ILE A 347 4.63 5.33 -2.48
C ILE A 347 5.22 4.05 -3.07
N GLU A 348 4.38 3.11 -3.48
CA GLU A 348 4.80 1.83 -4.05
C GLU A 348 5.60 2.03 -5.36
N TYR A 349 5.20 2.95 -6.22
CA TYR A 349 5.94 3.26 -7.46
C TYR A 349 7.28 3.92 -7.19
N LEU A 350 7.37 4.77 -6.16
CA LEU A 350 8.65 5.35 -5.73
C LEU A 350 9.62 4.27 -5.24
N ILE A 351 9.13 3.27 -4.50
CA ILE A 351 9.95 2.14 -4.04
C ILE A 351 10.41 1.28 -5.23
N GLU A 352 9.52 1.02 -6.18
CA GLU A 352 9.82 0.19 -7.36
C GLU A 352 10.83 0.87 -8.30
N ALA A 353 10.80 2.21 -8.41
CA ALA A 353 11.71 2.96 -9.28
C ALA A 353 13.20 2.77 -8.93
N ASP A 354 13.52 2.45 -7.67
CA ASP A 354 14.90 2.16 -7.23
C ASP A 354 15.33 0.71 -7.53
N ASN A 355 14.37 -0.20 -7.66
CA ASN A 355 14.62 -1.60 -8.00
C ASN A 355 14.77 -1.78 -9.52
N LYS A 356 15.85 -1.22 -10.09
CA LYS A 356 16.16 -1.23 -11.54
C LYS A 356 16.50 -2.60 -12.14
N LYS A 357 16.08 -3.71 -11.55
CA LYS A 357 16.18 -5.01 -12.24
C LYS A 357 15.20 -4.97 -13.41
N LYS A 358 15.72 -5.03 -14.64
CA LYS A 358 14.90 -5.23 -15.84
C LYS A 358 14.13 -6.53 -15.67
N LYS A 359 12.81 -6.42 -15.61
CA LYS A 359 11.93 -7.58 -15.61
C LYS A 359 11.71 -8.06 -17.05
N LEU A 360 11.53 -9.35 -17.24
CA LEU A 360 11.21 -9.91 -18.56
C LEU A 360 9.86 -9.37 -19.07
N VAL A 361 8.91 -9.18 -18.18
CA VAL A 361 7.57 -8.66 -18.51
C VAL A 361 7.57 -7.19 -18.96
N ASP A 362 8.65 -6.44 -18.70
CA ASP A 362 8.80 -5.05 -19.17
C ASP A 362 9.33 -4.97 -20.61
N LEU A 363 9.70 -6.08 -21.22
CA LEU A 363 10.15 -6.14 -22.61
C LEU A 363 8.96 -5.95 -23.57
N THR A 364 9.23 -5.34 -24.71
CA THR A 364 8.25 -5.36 -25.81
C THR A 364 8.04 -6.79 -26.29
N CYS A 365 6.91 -7.09 -26.95
CA CYS A 365 6.68 -8.42 -27.53
C CYS A 365 7.85 -8.88 -28.44
N THR A 366 8.42 -7.96 -29.24
CA THR A 366 9.59 -8.26 -30.06
C THR A 366 10.83 -8.52 -29.21
N GLY A 367 11.10 -7.66 -28.23
CA GLY A 367 12.25 -7.83 -27.33
C GLY A 367 12.18 -9.10 -26.51
N PHE A 368 10.99 -9.48 -26.03
CA PHE A 368 10.80 -10.75 -25.30
C PHE A 368 11.05 -11.97 -26.20
N ALA A 369 10.60 -11.93 -27.47
CA ALA A 369 10.85 -13.00 -28.45
C ALA A 369 12.34 -13.09 -28.81
N GLU A 370 13.02 -11.96 -29.02
CA GLU A 370 14.46 -11.90 -29.31
C GLU A 370 15.30 -12.41 -28.15
N GLU A 371 14.97 -12.02 -26.92
CA GLU A 371 15.64 -12.51 -25.69
C GLU A 371 15.44 -14.02 -25.53
N THR A 372 14.21 -14.53 -25.79
CA THR A 372 13.93 -15.97 -25.74
C THR A 372 14.73 -16.76 -26.78
N ALA A 373 15.01 -16.17 -27.95
CA ALA A 373 15.78 -16.81 -29.03
C ALA A 373 17.29 -16.68 -28.86
N SER A 374 17.76 -15.96 -27.86
CA SER A 374 19.18 -15.69 -27.62
C SER A 374 19.89 -16.83 -26.86
N GLU A 375 21.18 -16.67 -26.57
CA GLU A 375 21.95 -17.56 -25.69
C GLU A 375 21.68 -17.27 -24.18
N SER A 376 20.78 -16.36 -23.86
CA SER A 376 20.39 -16.04 -22.48
C SER A 376 19.73 -17.26 -21.81
N PRO A 377 20.08 -17.58 -20.55
CA PRO A 377 19.43 -18.67 -19.84
C PRO A 377 17.97 -18.38 -19.46
N ALA A 378 17.51 -17.15 -19.63
CA ALA A 378 16.15 -16.69 -19.38
C ALA A 378 15.73 -15.66 -20.46
N PRO A 379 14.42 -15.68 -20.90
CA PRO A 379 13.34 -16.53 -20.42
C PRO A 379 13.47 -17.98 -20.89
N GLY A 380 13.23 -18.92 -19.98
CA GLY A 380 13.18 -20.35 -20.28
C GLY A 380 11.74 -20.87 -20.43
N GLY A 381 11.61 -22.21 -20.51
CA GLY A 381 10.31 -22.86 -20.68
C GLY A 381 9.30 -22.56 -19.56
N GLY A 382 9.75 -22.34 -18.33
CA GLY A 382 8.91 -21.97 -17.20
C GLY A 382 8.32 -20.57 -17.35
N SER A 383 9.17 -19.58 -17.65
CA SER A 383 8.75 -18.21 -17.92
C SER A 383 7.78 -18.13 -19.10
N ILE A 384 8.05 -18.87 -20.20
CA ILE A 384 7.14 -18.95 -21.37
C ILE A 384 5.81 -19.58 -20.97
N SER A 385 5.81 -20.64 -20.16
CA SER A 385 4.58 -21.27 -19.69
C SER A 385 3.72 -20.31 -18.86
N ALA A 386 4.34 -19.54 -17.96
CA ALA A 386 3.63 -18.52 -17.19
C ALA A 386 3.01 -17.45 -18.10
N TYR A 387 3.77 -16.98 -19.08
CA TYR A 387 3.28 -15.96 -20.03
C TYR A 387 2.11 -16.48 -20.91
N MET A 388 2.18 -17.74 -21.38
CA MET A 388 1.04 -18.36 -22.07
C MET A 388 -0.21 -18.43 -21.19
N GLY A 389 -0.04 -18.75 -19.91
CA GLY A 389 -1.15 -18.73 -18.95
C GLY A 389 -1.75 -17.33 -18.76
N ALA A 390 -0.90 -16.29 -18.70
CA ALA A 390 -1.35 -14.90 -18.63
C ALA A 390 -2.17 -14.51 -19.86
N LEU A 391 -1.71 -14.82 -21.07
CA LEU A 391 -2.45 -14.56 -22.31
C LEU A 391 -3.79 -15.30 -22.35
N GLY A 392 -3.86 -16.51 -21.80
CA GLY A 392 -5.12 -17.25 -21.65
C GLY A 392 -6.11 -16.54 -20.72
N ALA A 393 -5.62 -16.00 -19.59
CA ALA A 393 -6.42 -15.19 -18.67
C ALA A 393 -6.87 -13.88 -19.31
N ASP A 394 -6.01 -13.25 -20.10
CA ASP A 394 -6.31 -12.00 -20.82
C ASP A 394 -7.46 -12.18 -21.82
N LEU A 395 -7.46 -13.25 -22.58
CA LEU A 395 -8.53 -13.55 -23.53
C LEU A 395 -9.86 -13.75 -22.81
N GLY A 396 -9.89 -14.49 -21.70
CA GLY A 396 -11.07 -14.63 -20.86
C GLY A 396 -11.55 -13.30 -20.30
N THR A 397 -10.63 -12.48 -19.83
CA THR A 397 -10.89 -11.12 -19.31
C THR A 397 -11.45 -10.19 -20.40
N MET A 398 -10.87 -10.25 -21.61
CA MET A 398 -11.34 -9.48 -22.75
C MET A 398 -12.79 -9.84 -23.10
N VAL A 399 -13.13 -11.12 -23.18
CA VAL A 399 -14.51 -11.56 -23.46
C VAL A 399 -15.47 -11.08 -22.37
N ALA A 400 -15.05 -11.13 -21.09
CA ALA A 400 -15.84 -10.63 -19.97
C ALA A 400 -16.08 -9.12 -20.09
N ASN A 401 -15.05 -8.32 -20.35
CA ASN A 401 -15.17 -6.88 -20.55
C ASN A 401 -16.06 -6.51 -21.75
N LEU A 402 -15.91 -7.20 -22.88
CA LEU A 402 -16.79 -7.01 -24.05
C LEU A 402 -18.25 -7.38 -23.75
N SER A 403 -18.46 -8.36 -22.87
CA SER A 403 -19.81 -8.78 -22.45
C SER A 403 -20.43 -7.77 -21.48
N SER A 404 -19.65 -7.23 -20.54
CA SER A 404 -20.07 -6.20 -19.59
C SER A 404 -20.60 -4.94 -20.27
N HIS A 405 -20.07 -4.61 -21.46
CA HIS A 405 -20.45 -3.39 -22.19
C HIS A 405 -21.27 -3.65 -23.44
N LYS A 406 -21.80 -4.88 -23.58
CA LYS A 406 -22.62 -5.22 -24.74
C LYS A 406 -23.99 -4.56 -24.65
N PRO A 407 -24.40 -3.79 -25.67
CA PRO A 407 -25.73 -3.15 -25.70
C PRO A 407 -26.85 -4.17 -25.46
N GLY A 408 -27.77 -3.85 -24.55
CA GLY A 408 -28.86 -4.73 -24.14
C GLY A 408 -28.52 -5.74 -23.06
N TRP A 409 -27.25 -5.75 -22.57
CA TRP A 409 -26.80 -6.57 -21.45
C TRP A 409 -26.48 -5.74 -20.19
N ASP A 410 -26.92 -4.49 -20.18
CA ASP A 410 -26.61 -3.51 -19.12
C ASP A 410 -26.93 -4.06 -17.71
N ALA A 411 -28.00 -4.84 -17.55
CA ALA A 411 -28.36 -5.45 -16.26
C ALA A 411 -27.37 -6.54 -15.79
N ARG A 412 -26.46 -6.99 -16.64
CA ARG A 412 -25.44 -8.03 -16.34
C ARG A 412 -24.02 -7.48 -16.27
N TRP A 413 -23.85 -6.15 -16.28
CA TRP A 413 -22.52 -5.55 -16.30
C TRP A 413 -21.66 -5.98 -15.12
N GLU A 414 -22.26 -6.10 -13.93
CA GLU A 414 -21.55 -6.47 -12.69
C GLU A 414 -21.09 -7.92 -12.73
N GLU A 415 -21.92 -8.84 -13.19
CA GLU A 415 -21.57 -10.26 -13.36
C GLU A 415 -20.33 -10.44 -14.25
N PHE A 416 -20.28 -9.75 -15.38
CA PHE A 416 -19.14 -9.82 -16.28
C PHE A 416 -17.92 -9.03 -15.75
N SER A 417 -18.16 -7.95 -15.00
CA SER A 417 -17.10 -7.24 -14.29
C SER A 417 -16.39 -8.14 -13.27
N ASP A 418 -17.14 -8.96 -12.54
CA ASP A 418 -16.58 -9.90 -11.56
C ASP A 418 -15.71 -10.96 -12.23
N TRP A 419 -16.13 -11.47 -13.39
CA TRP A 419 -15.29 -12.38 -14.20
C TRP A 419 -14.03 -11.69 -14.70
N ALA A 420 -14.13 -10.47 -15.17
CA ALA A 420 -12.99 -9.68 -15.62
C ALA A 420 -12.00 -9.38 -14.48
N ASP A 421 -12.49 -9.01 -13.29
CA ASP A 421 -11.67 -8.81 -12.09
C ASP A 421 -10.91 -10.09 -11.68
N LYS A 422 -11.56 -11.25 -11.81
CA LYS A 422 -10.93 -12.54 -11.55
C LYS A 422 -9.82 -12.84 -12.56
N GLY A 423 -10.06 -12.52 -13.82
CA GLY A 423 -9.06 -12.69 -14.89
C GLY A 423 -7.86 -11.78 -14.70
N GLN A 424 -8.05 -10.51 -14.37
CA GLN A 424 -6.97 -9.56 -14.08
C GLN A 424 -6.07 -10.05 -12.93
N LYS A 425 -6.63 -10.64 -11.89
CA LYS A 425 -5.84 -11.20 -10.78
C LYS A 425 -4.98 -12.36 -11.22
N LEU A 426 -5.54 -13.28 -12.03
CA LEU A 426 -4.78 -14.42 -12.57
C LEU A 426 -3.68 -13.98 -13.53
N MET A 427 -3.96 -13.03 -14.42
CA MET A 427 -2.96 -12.43 -15.30
C MET A 427 -1.80 -11.82 -14.49
N THR A 428 -2.10 -11.00 -13.50
CA THR A 428 -1.08 -10.34 -12.67
C THR A 428 -0.20 -11.38 -11.95
N GLU A 429 -0.81 -12.44 -11.39
CA GLU A 429 -0.07 -13.53 -10.74
C GLU A 429 0.83 -14.29 -11.73
N LEU A 430 0.32 -14.57 -12.93
CA LEU A 430 1.07 -15.28 -13.97
C LEU A 430 2.20 -14.44 -14.55
N LEU A 431 2.00 -13.14 -14.74
CA LEU A 431 3.08 -12.22 -15.14
C LEU A 431 4.17 -12.14 -14.07
N HIS A 432 3.81 -12.14 -12.78
CA HIS A 432 4.79 -12.23 -11.71
C HIS A 432 5.60 -13.54 -11.78
N LEU A 433 4.95 -14.66 -12.07
CA LEU A 433 5.59 -15.97 -12.21
C LEU A 433 6.56 -16.06 -13.40
N VAL A 434 6.42 -15.21 -14.43
CA VAL A 434 7.40 -15.09 -15.54
C VAL A 434 8.78 -14.72 -15.00
N ASP A 435 8.85 -13.69 -14.16
CA ASP A 435 10.11 -13.20 -13.59
C ASP A 435 10.57 -14.09 -12.44
N GLU A 436 9.65 -14.63 -11.65
CA GLU A 436 9.97 -15.50 -10.51
C GLU A 436 10.62 -16.82 -10.96
N ASP A 437 10.25 -17.36 -12.12
CA ASP A 437 10.91 -18.53 -12.72
C ASP A 437 12.39 -18.24 -12.97
N THR A 438 12.70 -17.07 -13.52
CA THR A 438 14.08 -16.61 -13.71
C THR A 438 14.83 -16.44 -12.39
N GLU A 439 14.18 -15.87 -11.38
CA GLU A 439 14.78 -15.72 -10.04
C GLU A 439 15.06 -17.08 -9.40
N ALA A 440 14.16 -18.05 -9.56
CA ALA A 440 14.35 -19.41 -9.05
C ALA A 440 15.57 -20.08 -9.69
N PHE A 441 15.76 -19.92 -11.00
CA PHE A 441 16.96 -20.37 -11.70
C PHE A 441 18.22 -19.67 -11.17
N ASN A 442 18.19 -18.36 -11.01
CA ASN A 442 19.32 -17.59 -10.49
C ASN A 442 19.71 -18.02 -9.07
N ARG A 443 18.77 -18.42 -8.21
CA ARG A 443 19.07 -18.98 -6.88
C ARG A 443 19.90 -20.24 -6.99
N ILE A 444 19.60 -21.15 -7.91
CA ILE A 444 20.39 -22.34 -8.16
C ILE A 444 21.81 -21.96 -8.62
N MET A 445 21.92 -21.01 -9.56
CA MET A 445 23.22 -20.55 -10.07
C MET A 445 24.08 -19.91 -8.98
N ASN A 446 23.48 -19.15 -8.07
CA ASN A 446 24.18 -18.54 -6.94
C ASN A 446 24.78 -19.59 -5.98
N VAL A 447 24.12 -20.73 -5.80
CA VAL A 447 24.68 -21.83 -4.99
C VAL A 447 25.98 -22.37 -5.58
N PHE A 448 26.15 -22.36 -6.90
CA PHE A 448 27.40 -22.83 -7.52
C PHE A 448 28.60 -21.94 -7.20
N SER A 449 28.39 -20.69 -6.81
CA SER A 449 29.44 -19.77 -6.36
C SER A 449 29.81 -19.91 -4.88
N MET A 450 29.06 -20.70 -4.09
CA MET A 450 29.32 -20.89 -2.67
C MET A 450 30.63 -21.65 -2.44
N PRO A 451 31.34 -21.38 -1.31
CA PRO A 451 32.55 -22.09 -0.92
C PRO A 451 32.33 -23.62 -0.84
N LYS A 452 33.41 -24.42 -1.13
CA LYS A 452 33.39 -25.89 -1.14
C LYS A 452 34.69 -26.50 -0.65
N GLY A 453 35.50 -25.78 0.12
CA GLY A 453 36.81 -26.21 0.58
C GLY A 453 36.74 -27.17 1.76
N THR A 454 35.89 -26.89 2.75
CA THR A 454 35.70 -27.74 3.94
C THR A 454 34.48 -28.66 3.82
N ASP A 455 34.37 -29.65 4.72
CA ASP A 455 33.21 -30.55 4.72
C ASP A 455 31.93 -29.84 5.20
N GLU A 456 32.06 -28.86 6.11
CA GLU A 456 30.95 -27.97 6.52
C GLU A 456 30.45 -27.10 5.35
N GLU A 457 31.37 -26.52 4.57
CA GLU A 457 31.04 -25.75 3.38
C GLU A 457 30.34 -26.61 2.32
N LYS A 458 30.80 -27.83 2.08
CA LYS A 458 30.15 -28.78 1.16
C LYS A 458 28.75 -29.15 1.64
N ALA A 459 28.55 -29.37 2.95
CA ALA A 459 27.27 -29.69 3.54
C ALA A 459 26.30 -28.51 3.40
N ALA A 460 26.73 -27.30 3.75
CA ALA A 460 25.95 -26.08 3.61
C ALA A 460 25.54 -25.82 2.15
N ARG A 461 26.47 -25.93 1.21
CA ARG A 461 26.20 -25.81 -0.23
C ARG A 461 25.22 -26.86 -0.74
N SER A 462 25.34 -28.12 -0.26
CA SER A 462 24.41 -29.19 -0.62
C SER A 462 23.00 -28.93 -0.09
N ALA A 463 22.87 -28.41 1.13
CA ALA A 463 21.58 -28.03 1.71
C ALA A 463 20.95 -26.85 0.93
N ALA A 464 21.72 -25.80 0.66
CA ALA A 464 21.27 -24.64 -0.13
C ALA A 464 20.84 -25.04 -1.55
N LEU A 465 21.55 -26.00 -2.18
CA LEU A 465 21.16 -26.52 -3.51
C LEU A 465 19.81 -27.24 -3.45
N GLN A 466 19.55 -28.04 -2.42
CA GLN A 466 18.27 -28.74 -2.29
C GLN A 466 17.12 -27.75 -2.02
N GLU A 467 17.33 -26.73 -1.22
CA GLU A 467 16.36 -25.67 -0.98
C GLU A 467 16.05 -24.90 -2.27
N ALA A 468 17.09 -24.46 -2.99
CA ALA A 468 16.93 -23.76 -4.27
C ALA A 468 16.23 -24.63 -5.33
N THR A 469 16.55 -25.93 -5.39
CA THR A 469 15.93 -26.89 -6.31
C THR A 469 14.45 -27.12 -5.97
N LEU A 470 14.12 -27.21 -4.67
CA LEU A 470 12.73 -27.33 -4.22
C LEU A 470 11.93 -26.08 -4.64
N TYR A 471 12.48 -24.90 -4.38
CA TYR A 471 11.85 -23.65 -4.79
C TYR A 471 11.65 -23.58 -6.31
N ALA A 472 12.68 -23.91 -7.09
CA ALA A 472 12.59 -23.95 -8.56
C ALA A 472 11.61 -25.02 -9.09
N THR A 473 11.25 -26.02 -8.28
CA THR A 473 10.19 -27.00 -8.61
C THR A 473 8.80 -26.46 -8.25
N GLN A 474 8.68 -25.70 -7.17
CA GLN A 474 7.43 -25.12 -6.69
C GLN A 474 6.91 -23.98 -7.58
N VAL A 475 7.81 -23.17 -8.16
CA VAL A 475 7.42 -22.06 -9.05
C VAL A 475 6.62 -22.56 -10.26
N PRO A 476 7.11 -23.49 -11.10
CA PRO A 476 6.32 -24.01 -12.21
C PRO A 476 5.06 -24.77 -11.75
N LEU A 477 5.04 -25.39 -10.57
CA LEU A 477 3.82 -25.99 -10.02
C LEU A 477 2.76 -24.91 -9.72
N ARG A 478 3.15 -23.78 -9.17
CA ARG A 478 2.24 -22.64 -8.98
C ARG A 478 1.76 -22.08 -10.31
N THR A 479 2.63 -22.02 -11.32
CA THR A 479 2.23 -21.65 -12.69
C THR A 479 1.14 -22.59 -13.21
N MET A 480 1.26 -23.90 -13.00
CA MET A 480 0.23 -24.86 -13.37
C MET A 480 -1.09 -24.60 -12.63
N GLN A 481 -1.02 -24.43 -11.30
CA GLN A 481 -2.19 -24.20 -10.44
C GLN A 481 -2.93 -22.92 -10.80
N THR A 482 -2.21 -21.83 -11.10
CA THR A 482 -2.79 -20.54 -11.47
C THR A 482 -3.33 -20.58 -12.90
N SER A 483 -2.61 -21.19 -13.85
CA SER A 483 -3.10 -21.38 -15.22
C SER A 483 -4.33 -22.29 -15.28
N PHE A 484 -4.44 -23.28 -14.38
CA PHE A 484 -5.63 -24.13 -14.31
C PHE A 484 -6.89 -23.35 -13.91
N LYS A 485 -6.77 -22.34 -13.05
CA LYS A 485 -7.91 -21.48 -12.67
C LYS A 485 -8.45 -20.66 -13.85
N VAL A 486 -7.67 -20.45 -14.90
CA VAL A 486 -8.09 -19.73 -16.11
C VAL A 486 -9.25 -20.45 -16.80
N PHE A 487 -9.30 -21.79 -16.76
CA PHE A 487 -10.37 -22.57 -17.38
C PHE A 487 -11.76 -22.21 -16.86
N GLU A 488 -11.89 -21.82 -15.59
CA GLU A 488 -13.18 -21.39 -15.04
C GLU A 488 -13.72 -20.15 -15.76
N ILE A 489 -12.83 -19.18 -16.01
CA ILE A 489 -13.19 -17.93 -16.67
C ILE A 489 -13.52 -18.15 -18.13
N VAL A 490 -12.63 -18.83 -18.87
CA VAL A 490 -12.83 -19.05 -20.30
C VAL A 490 -14.03 -19.97 -20.58
N LYS A 491 -14.34 -20.93 -19.67
CA LYS A 491 -15.56 -21.73 -19.73
C LYS A 491 -16.81 -20.89 -19.57
N ALA A 492 -16.85 -20.06 -18.53
CA ALA A 492 -17.97 -19.15 -18.31
C ALA A 492 -18.16 -18.20 -19.51
N MET A 493 -17.06 -17.71 -20.08
CA MET A 493 -17.12 -16.84 -21.27
C MET A 493 -17.52 -17.59 -22.54
N ALA A 494 -17.13 -18.85 -22.71
CA ALA A 494 -17.61 -19.69 -23.80
C ALA A 494 -19.11 -19.99 -23.69
N GLU A 495 -19.61 -20.22 -22.45
CA GLU A 495 -21.02 -20.53 -22.20
C GLU A 495 -21.94 -19.32 -22.30
N GLN A 496 -21.58 -18.18 -21.74
CA GLN A 496 -22.47 -17.05 -21.50
C GLN A 496 -21.94 -15.68 -21.91
N GLY A 497 -20.69 -15.60 -22.37
CA GLY A 497 -20.07 -14.37 -22.84
C GLY A 497 -20.61 -13.90 -24.19
N ASN A 498 -20.07 -12.78 -24.68
CA ASN A 498 -20.42 -12.23 -25.97
C ASN A 498 -20.20 -13.27 -27.09
N PRO A 499 -21.27 -13.67 -27.81
CA PRO A 499 -21.14 -14.71 -28.86
C PRO A 499 -20.13 -14.39 -29.95
N ASN A 500 -19.90 -13.11 -30.24
CA ASN A 500 -18.93 -12.67 -31.23
C ASN A 500 -17.46 -12.93 -30.83
N SER A 501 -17.23 -13.21 -29.55
CA SER A 501 -15.91 -13.46 -28.97
C SER A 501 -15.78 -14.89 -28.43
N VAL A 502 -16.65 -15.81 -28.81
CA VAL A 502 -16.61 -17.19 -28.32
C VAL A 502 -15.32 -17.90 -28.70
N THR A 503 -14.75 -17.60 -29.88
CA THR A 503 -13.47 -18.16 -30.35
C THR A 503 -12.30 -17.69 -29.50
N ASP A 504 -12.33 -16.45 -28.94
CA ASP A 504 -11.31 -15.94 -28.04
C ASP A 504 -11.27 -16.73 -26.73
N ALA A 505 -12.45 -17.12 -26.21
CA ALA A 505 -12.53 -18.01 -25.06
C ALA A 505 -11.92 -19.39 -25.36
N GLY A 506 -12.14 -19.92 -26.57
CA GLY A 506 -11.52 -21.17 -27.06
C GLY A 506 -9.98 -21.06 -27.11
N VAL A 507 -9.46 -20.00 -27.72
CA VAL A 507 -8.01 -19.75 -27.78
C VAL A 507 -7.44 -19.57 -26.36
N GLY A 508 -8.18 -18.92 -25.45
CA GLY A 508 -7.81 -18.82 -24.03
C GLY A 508 -7.66 -20.19 -23.35
N ALA A 509 -8.55 -21.15 -23.67
CA ALA A 509 -8.44 -22.52 -23.14
C ALA A 509 -7.21 -23.26 -23.69
N LEU A 510 -6.92 -23.11 -24.99
CA LEU A 510 -5.70 -23.67 -25.60
C LEU A 510 -4.43 -23.12 -25.00
N ALA A 511 -4.38 -21.80 -24.75
CA ALA A 511 -3.24 -21.13 -24.10
C ALA A 511 -3.05 -21.64 -22.66
N ALA A 512 -4.13 -21.70 -21.87
CA ALA A 512 -4.09 -22.21 -20.50
C ALA A 512 -3.61 -23.67 -20.43
N ARG A 513 -4.09 -24.53 -21.34
CA ARG A 513 -3.60 -25.92 -21.44
C ARG A 513 -2.11 -25.98 -21.78
N SER A 514 -1.67 -25.19 -22.76
CA SER A 514 -0.25 -25.16 -23.15
C SER A 514 0.63 -24.69 -21.99
N ALA A 515 0.17 -23.71 -21.20
CA ALA A 515 0.83 -23.25 -19.99
C ALA A 515 0.98 -24.37 -18.94
N VAL A 516 -0.11 -25.10 -18.66
CA VAL A 516 -0.11 -26.23 -17.72
C VAL A 516 0.85 -27.32 -18.17
N LEU A 517 0.80 -27.73 -19.43
CA LEU A 517 1.67 -28.80 -19.97
C LEU A 517 3.15 -28.37 -19.98
N GLY A 518 3.44 -27.15 -20.42
CA GLY A 518 4.80 -26.62 -20.44
C GLY A 518 5.39 -26.51 -19.03
N ALA A 519 4.66 -25.96 -18.07
CA ALA A 519 5.11 -25.88 -16.69
C ALA A 519 5.28 -27.26 -16.03
N CYS A 520 4.48 -28.28 -16.40
CA CYS A 520 4.64 -29.65 -15.93
C CYS A 520 6.00 -30.25 -16.33
N LEU A 521 6.51 -29.93 -17.53
CA LEU A 521 7.85 -30.36 -17.93
C LEU A 521 8.93 -29.78 -17.00
N ASN A 522 8.77 -28.51 -16.59
CA ASN A 522 9.70 -27.85 -15.66
C ASN A 522 9.59 -28.44 -14.25
N VAL A 523 8.38 -28.75 -13.75
CA VAL A 523 8.22 -29.48 -12.48
C VAL A 523 8.99 -30.79 -12.51
N LYS A 524 8.82 -31.59 -13.56
CA LYS A 524 9.44 -32.93 -13.68
C LYS A 524 10.96 -32.87 -13.73
N ILE A 525 11.54 -31.97 -14.54
CA ILE A 525 12.99 -31.86 -14.67
C ILE A 525 13.63 -31.35 -13.36
N ASN A 526 13.03 -30.37 -12.69
CA ASN A 526 13.54 -29.83 -11.44
C ASN A 526 13.40 -30.83 -10.28
N ALA A 527 12.26 -31.54 -10.17
CA ALA A 527 12.05 -32.57 -9.17
C ALA A 527 13.04 -33.74 -9.27
N ALA A 528 13.58 -34.01 -10.46
CA ALA A 528 14.64 -35.03 -10.63
C ALA A 528 15.91 -34.70 -9.84
N GLY A 529 16.21 -33.42 -9.57
CA GLY A 529 17.32 -32.93 -8.78
C GLY A 529 17.14 -33.02 -7.26
N LEU A 530 15.92 -33.32 -6.78
CA LEU A 530 15.64 -33.44 -5.34
C LEU A 530 16.11 -34.77 -4.79
N LYS A 531 16.82 -34.73 -3.65
CA LYS A 531 17.28 -35.94 -2.92
C LYS A 531 16.11 -36.62 -2.20
N ASP A 532 15.18 -35.83 -1.65
CA ASP A 532 13.95 -36.34 -1.04
C ASP A 532 12.98 -36.80 -2.13
N ARG A 533 12.98 -38.10 -2.38
CA ARG A 533 12.14 -38.70 -3.43
C ARG A 533 10.65 -38.65 -3.08
N ALA A 534 10.30 -38.69 -1.79
CA ALA A 534 8.89 -38.61 -1.39
C ALA A 534 8.31 -37.24 -1.75
N VAL A 535 9.05 -36.16 -1.48
CA VAL A 535 8.66 -34.80 -1.89
C VAL A 535 8.62 -34.67 -3.41
N ALA A 536 9.62 -35.18 -4.12
CA ALA A 536 9.66 -35.13 -5.57
C ALA A 536 8.46 -35.85 -6.21
N ASP A 537 8.14 -37.06 -5.75
CA ASP A 537 7.05 -37.89 -6.27
C ASP A 537 5.67 -37.27 -5.97
N ASP A 538 5.51 -36.61 -4.81
CA ASP A 538 4.30 -35.86 -4.47
C ASP A 538 4.10 -34.67 -5.43
N LEU A 539 5.12 -33.84 -5.66
CA LEU A 539 5.06 -32.70 -6.58
C LEU A 539 4.76 -33.14 -8.02
N ILE A 540 5.37 -34.21 -8.50
CA ILE A 540 5.09 -34.80 -9.81
C ILE A 540 3.66 -35.36 -9.85
N GLY A 541 3.20 -36.00 -8.78
CA GLY A 541 1.85 -36.50 -8.66
C GLY A 541 0.78 -35.39 -8.74
N GLN A 542 1.03 -34.27 -8.08
CA GLN A 542 0.19 -33.08 -8.18
C GLN A 542 0.15 -32.54 -9.61
N ALA A 543 1.33 -32.38 -10.24
CA ALA A 543 1.45 -31.89 -11.60
C ALA A 543 0.68 -32.77 -12.60
N ASN A 544 0.81 -34.09 -12.51
CA ASN A 544 0.12 -35.03 -13.42
C ASN A 544 -1.42 -34.96 -13.26
N ARG A 545 -1.94 -34.76 -12.04
CA ARG A 545 -3.38 -34.55 -11.82
C ARG A 545 -3.87 -33.28 -12.51
N ILE A 546 -3.14 -32.16 -12.34
CA ILE A 546 -3.50 -30.88 -12.96
C ILE A 546 -3.49 -31.00 -14.50
N VAL A 547 -2.55 -31.75 -15.07
CA VAL A 547 -2.52 -32.01 -16.53
C VAL A 547 -3.78 -32.73 -16.99
N ALA A 548 -4.16 -33.81 -16.32
CA ALA A 548 -5.35 -34.58 -16.70
C ALA A 548 -6.64 -33.75 -16.62
N ASP A 549 -6.76 -32.93 -15.57
CA ASP A 549 -7.90 -32.04 -15.37
C ASP A 549 -7.92 -30.92 -16.44
N ALA A 550 -6.76 -30.36 -16.80
CA ALA A 550 -6.64 -29.32 -17.83
C ALA A 550 -7.00 -29.83 -19.22
N GLU A 551 -6.57 -31.03 -19.58
CA GLU A 551 -6.92 -31.66 -20.86
C GLU A 551 -8.42 -31.97 -20.96
N LYS A 552 -9.05 -32.31 -19.84
CA LYS A 552 -10.50 -32.50 -19.79
C LYS A 552 -11.23 -31.17 -19.94
N ALA A 553 -10.83 -30.16 -19.19
CA ALA A 553 -11.45 -28.84 -19.23
C ALA A 553 -11.35 -28.19 -20.62
N GLU A 554 -10.18 -28.27 -21.26
CA GLU A 554 -9.99 -27.78 -22.62
C GLU A 554 -10.98 -28.44 -23.59
N ARG A 555 -11.08 -29.77 -23.59
CA ARG A 555 -12.01 -30.49 -24.51
C ARG A 555 -13.46 -30.03 -24.32
N GLU A 556 -13.93 -29.94 -23.07
CA GLU A 556 -15.29 -29.47 -22.77
C GLU A 556 -15.52 -28.05 -23.30
N ILE A 557 -14.56 -27.17 -23.17
CA ILE A 557 -14.68 -25.79 -23.63
C ILE A 557 -14.68 -25.70 -25.14
N LEU A 558 -13.81 -26.46 -25.82
CA LEU A 558 -13.76 -26.47 -27.27
C LEU A 558 -15.06 -27.06 -27.88
N GLU A 559 -15.66 -28.09 -27.27
CA GLU A 559 -16.99 -28.60 -27.69
C GLU A 559 -18.06 -27.51 -27.58
N ILE A 560 -18.06 -26.70 -26.50
CA ILE A 560 -18.98 -25.57 -26.36
C ILE A 560 -18.73 -24.52 -27.46
N VAL A 561 -17.47 -24.16 -27.69
CA VAL A 561 -17.08 -23.17 -28.70
C VAL A 561 -17.51 -23.64 -30.10
N GLU A 562 -17.17 -24.86 -30.49
CA GLU A 562 -17.54 -25.41 -31.79
C GLU A 562 -19.06 -25.48 -31.99
N SER A 563 -19.82 -25.79 -30.93
CA SER A 563 -21.30 -25.80 -31.02
C SER A 563 -21.88 -24.41 -31.30
N LYS A 564 -21.15 -23.35 -31.03
CA LYS A 564 -21.56 -21.94 -31.23
C LYS A 564 -21.00 -21.29 -32.49
N ILE A 565 -19.96 -21.87 -33.09
CA ILE A 565 -19.44 -21.46 -34.39
C ILE A 565 -20.42 -21.97 -35.46
N LYS A 566 -21.12 -21.06 -36.10
CA LYS A 566 -22.10 -21.38 -37.16
C LYS A 566 -21.58 -20.94 -38.52
#